data_8c72d0d09ff5c5bbb24454e20552db4d
#
_entry.id   8c72d0d09ff5c5bbb24454e20552db4d
#
_cell.length_a   1.000
_cell.length_b   1.000
_cell.length_c   1.000
_cell.angle_alpha   90.00
_cell.angle_beta   90.00
_cell.angle_gamma   90.00
#
_symmetry.space_group_name_H-M   'P 1'
#
loop_
_entity.id
_entity.type
_entity.pdbx_description
1 polymer ?
#
loop_
_entity_poly.entity_id
_entity_poly.type
_entity_poly.pdbx_seq_one_letter_code
_entity_poly.pdbx_strand_id
1 'polypeptide(L)'
;MLKSIASFFTSFVLIITYIFGLGEISTSPGYELARKEKLTPVVSMFAGQGLCCNGEFFYSSGSITAVGFTGLAKFDLNMNCKKRVSSAIPDEFKTRFQSDHIGGIDCANGKIYASVEGEGYKYNFVLVYDCDTLEYTGEYYDLTSEYLTDGIPWLAVDRENGMLYTSKFSDVTEILAYDLETMELTRTIALSETVNRIQGGSVYGGVLYLSYDADDSTDEQVLAVNTEDGTVSIEFERHLPNYDNEAEDICVYPLHDGSLFHIIDYDKLICANIMHYSKSN
;
A
#
# COMPACT_ATOMS: atom_id res chain seq x y z
N MET A 1 36.52 32.64 3.44
CA MET A 1 36.62 31.50 4.37
C MET A 1 35.33 31.26 5.19
N LEU A 2 34.78 32.23 5.93
CA LEU A 2 33.55 32.06 6.71
C LEU A 2 32.32 31.67 5.86
N LYS A 3 32.10 32.28 4.66
CA LYS A 3 30.97 31.92 3.76
C LYS A 3 31.08 30.51 3.23
N SER A 4 32.31 30.02 2.98
CA SER A 4 32.52 28.64 2.51
C SER A 4 32.25 27.59 3.59
N ILE A 5 32.59 27.91 4.85
CA ILE A 5 32.32 27.04 6.02
C ILE A 5 30.82 27.00 6.30
N ALA A 6 30.11 28.14 6.26
CA ALA A 6 28.66 28.19 6.43
C ALA A 6 27.93 27.38 5.35
N SER A 7 28.33 27.51 4.08
CA SER A 7 27.76 26.73 2.97
C SER A 7 27.99 25.21 3.15
N PHE A 8 29.18 24.81 3.60
CA PHE A 8 29.49 23.40 3.89
C PHE A 8 28.60 22.85 5.02
N PHE A 9 28.47 23.59 6.13
CA PHE A 9 27.60 23.19 7.24
C PHE A 9 26.12 23.10 6.83
N THR A 10 25.64 24.06 6.04
CA THR A 10 24.25 24.02 5.54
C THR A 10 24.03 22.81 4.64
N SER A 11 24.93 22.52 3.72
CA SER A 11 24.84 21.34 2.86
C SER A 11 24.93 20.03 3.64
N PHE A 12 25.79 19.98 4.68
CA PHE A 12 25.93 18.82 5.55
C PHE A 12 24.67 18.58 6.40
N VAL A 13 24.06 19.62 6.93
CA VAL A 13 22.77 19.54 7.67
C VAL A 13 21.66 19.09 6.73
N LEU A 14 21.56 19.64 5.52
CA LEU A 14 20.59 19.22 4.53
C LEU A 14 20.75 17.74 4.13
N ILE A 15 21.98 17.27 3.96
CA ILE A 15 22.27 15.86 3.68
C ILE A 15 21.85 14.97 4.85
N ILE A 16 22.12 15.36 6.09
CA ILE A 16 21.69 14.62 7.28
C ILE A 16 20.16 14.61 7.38
N THR A 17 19.51 15.75 7.19
CA THR A 17 18.04 15.86 7.19
C THR A 17 17.44 14.95 6.11
N TYR A 18 18.02 14.95 4.92
CA TYR A 18 17.63 14.10 3.82
C TYR A 18 17.82 12.60 4.15
N ILE A 19 19.03 12.19 4.58
CA ILE A 19 19.37 10.78 4.88
C ILE A 19 18.52 10.22 6.03
N PHE A 20 18.21 11.04 7.05
CA PHE A 20 17.53 10.58 8.25
C PHE A 20 16.04 10.96 8.29
N GLY A 21 15.51 11.60 7.25
CA GLY A 21 14.10 12.03 7.20
C GLY A 21 13.73 12.90 8.43
N LEU A 22 14.62 13.81 8.83
CA LEU A 22 14.45 14.67 10.02
C LEU A 22 13.58 15.89 9.77
N GLY A 23 13.03 16.06 8.57
CA GLY A 23 12.08 17.14 8.25
C GLY A 23 10.71 16.90 8.89
N GLU A 24 9.92 17.96 9.01
CA GLU A 24 8.54 17.86 9.45
C GLU A 24 7.65 17.37 8.30
N ILE A 25 6.75 16.45 8.61
CA ILE A 25 5.67 16.03 7.72
C ILE A 25 4.54 17.03 7.90
N SER A 26 4.04 17.59 6.81
CA SER A 26 2.84 18.43 6.83
C SER A 26 1.73 17.81 5.97
N THR A 27 0.49 18.20 6.25
CA THR A 27 -0.71 17.69 5.61
C THR A 27 -1.64 18.81 5.23
N SER A 28 -2.61 18.53 4.38
CA SER A 28 -3.72 19.44 4.11
C SER A 28 -4.46 19.83 5.39
N PRO A 29 -5.06 21.03 5.45
CA PRO A 29 -5.88 21.43 6.59
C PRO A 29 -6.97 20.39 6.92
N GLY A 30 -7.16 20.12 8.19
CA GLY A 30 -8.12 19.11 8.66
C GLY A 30 -7.55 17.70 8.81
N TYR A 31 -6.28 17.50 8.47
CA TYR A 31 -5.56 16.26 8.68
C TYR A 31 -4.29 16.51 9.48
N GLU A 32 -3.88 15.53 10.27
CA GLU A 32 -2.64 15.60 11.04
C GLU A 32 -2.00 14.21 11.18
N LEU A 33 -0.68 14.17 11.23
CA LEU A 33 0.06 12.96 11.57
C LEU A 33 -0.07 12.70 13.08
N ALA A 34 -0.95 11.76 13.43
CA ALA A 34 -1.20 11.39 14.81
C ALA A 34 -0.05 10.53 15.39
N ARG A 35 0.51 9.64 14.57
CA ARG A 35 1.57 8.71 14.99
C ARG A 35 2.41 8.25 13.80
N LYS A 36 3.71 8.04 14.03
CA LYS A 36 4.65 7.45 13.08
C LYS A 36 5.35 6.26 13.73
N GLU A 37 5.29 5.12 13.07
CA GLU A 37 5.97 3.89 13.48
C GLU A 37 7.09 3.56 12.49
N LYS A 38 8.32 3.67 12.94
CA LYS A 38 9.49 3.27 12.16
C LYS A 38 9.78 1.78 12.41
N LEU A 39 9.61 0.96 11.38
CA LEU A 39 9.89 -0.47 11.49
C LEU A 39 11.41 -0.71 11.45
N THR A 40 11.87 -1.73 12.17
CA THR A 40 13.28 -2.14 12.07
C THR A 40 13.57 -2.69 10.67
N PRO A 41 14.84 -2.63 10.17
CA PRO A 41 15.17 -3.11 8.83
C PRO A 41 14.69 -4.54 8.54
N VAL A 42 14.78 -5.43 9.53
CA VAL A 42 14.33 -6.83 9.39
C VAL A 42 12.81 -6.92 9.26
N VAL A 43 12.05 -6.09 9.97
CA VAL A 43 10.58 -6.08 9.89
C VAL A 43 10.11 -5.36 8.62
N SER A 44 10.81 -4.33 8.20
CA SER A 44 10.53 -3.58 6.97
C SER A 44 10.52 -4.45 5.71
N MET A 45 11.32 -5.53 5.67
CA MET A 45 11.27 -6.49 4.56
C MET A 45 9.88 -7.13 4.38
N PHE A 46 9.05 -7.15 5.42
CA PHE A 46 7.70 -7.73 5.42
C PHE A 46 6.59 -6.68 5.34
N ALA A 47 6.95 -5.42 5.18
CA ALA A 47 6.00 -4.30 5.28
C ALA A 47 6.34 -3.15 4.31
N GLY A 48 6.89 -3.47 3.16
CA GLY A 48 7.28 -2.47 2.16
C GLY A 48 6.32 -2.39 0.97
N GLN A 49 5.16 -3.06 1.04
CA GLN A 49 4.20 -3.09 -0.06
C GLN A 49 2.76 -2.92 0.43
N GLY A 50 2.13 -3.94 0.99
CA GLY A 50 0.72 -3.96 1.35
C GLY A 50 0.45 -3.73 2.84
N LEU A 51 -0.71 -3.15 3.16
CA LEU A 51 -1.18 -2.89 4.53
C LEU A 51 -2.70 -3.03 4.63
N CYS A 52 -3.18 -3.86 5.57
CA CYS A 52 -4.60 -3.87 5.92
C CYS A 52 -4.82 -4.07 7.43
N CYS A 53 -6.06 -3.84 7.88
CA CYS A 53 -6.47 -4.01 9.27
C CYS A 53 -7.83 -4.71 9.37
N ASN A 54 -7.94 -5.69 10.27
CA ASN A 54 -9.21 -6.35 10.56
C ASN A 54 -9.90 -5.84 11.84
N GLY A 55 -9.35 -4.76 12.45
CA GLY A 55 -9.82 -4.18 13.70
C GLY A 55 -9.14 -4.73 14.96
N GLU A 56 -8.44 -5.85 14.87
CA GLU A 56 -7.67 -6.45 15.94
C GLU A 56 -6.17 -6.47 15.66
N PHE A 57 -5.82 -6.66 14.37
CA PHE A 57 -4.44 -6.73 13.89
C PHE A 57 -4.27 -5.96 12.59
N PHE A 58 -3.08 -5.41 12.42
CA PHE A 58 -2.56 -5.02 11.11
C PHE A 58 -1.85 -6.19 10.45
N TYR A 59 -1.96 -6.26 9.14
CA TYR A 59 -1.22 -7.19 8.28
C TYR A 59 -0.47 -6.40 7.23
N SER A 60 0.71 -6.87 6.86
CA SER A 60 1.50 -6.25 5.80
C SER A 60 2.11 -7.29 4.87
N SER A 61 2.43 -6.87 3.66
CA SER A 61 3.23 -7.60 2.69
C SER A 61 4.53 -6.88 2.39
N GLY A 62 5.50 -7.61 1.85
CA GLY A 62 6.75 -7.03 1.38
C GLY A 62 7.46 -7.93 0.38
N SER A 63 8.12 -7.30 -0.59
CA SER A 63 8.89 -7.94 -1.64
C SER A 63 10.26 -7.29 -1.77
N ILE A 64 11.28 -8.12 -2.03
CA ILE A 64 12.61 -7.69 -2.47
C ILE A 64 12.98 -8.57 -3.66
N THR A 65 12.55 -8.17 -4.83
CA THR A 65 12.68 -8.94 -6.09
C THR A 65 14.14 -9.29 -6.41
N ALA A 66 15.07 -8.38 -6.12
CA ALA A 66 16.51 -8.59 -6.35
C ALA A 66 17.09 -9.84 -5.66
N VAL A 67 16.45 -10.32 -4.59
CA VAL A 67 16.86 -11.54 -3.84
C VAL A 67 15.75 -12.59 -3.78
N GLY A 68 14.65 -12.38 -4.50
CA GLY A 68 13.49 -13.29 -4.52
C GLY A 68 12.78 -13.42 -3.17
N PHE A 69 12.87 -12.39 -2.32
CA PHE A 69 12.19 -12.38 -1.04
C PHE A 69 10.76 -11.90 -1.19
N THR A 70 9.83 -12.64 -0.60
CA THR A 70 8.43 -12.23 -0.42
C THR A 70 7.99 -12.60 0.99
N GLY A 71 7.21 -11.74 1.65
CA GLY A 71 6.84 -11.98 3.04
C GLY A 71 5.50 -11.37 3.43
N LEU A 72 4.92 -11.92 4.49
CA LEU A 72 3.76 -11.38 5.19
C LEU A 72 4.10 -11.19 6.67
N ALA A 73 3.52 -10.18 7.30
CA ALA A 73 3.62 -9.98 8.74
C ALA A 73 2.28 -9.61 9.35
N LYS A 74 2.12 -9.96 10.64
CA LYS A 74 0.99 -9.63 11.50
C LYS A 74 1.48 -8.79 12.67
N PHE A 75 0.80 -7.69 12.96
CA PHE A 75 1.12 -6.77 14.04
C PHE A 75 -0.10 -6.54 14.93
N ASP A 76 0.12 -6.25 16.22
CA ASP A 76 -0.95 -5.65 17.00
C ASP A 76 -1.20 -4.18 16.59
N LEU A 77 -2.25 -3.55 17.13
CA LEU A 77 -2.59 -2.16 16.79
C LEU A 77 -1.55 -1.10 17.22
N ASN A 78 -0.56 -1.52 18.04
CA ASN A 78 0.62 -0.71 18.38
C ASN A 78 1.84 -1.03 17.52
N MET A 79 1.64 -1.71 16.39
CA MET A 79 2.69 -2.12 15.44
C MET A 79 3.77 -3.04 16.01
N ASN A 80 3.49 -3.75 17.11
CA ASN A 80 4.37 -4.82 17.58
C ASN A 80 4.19 -6.07 16.71
N CYS A 81 5.26 -6.50 16.05
CA CYS A 81 5.24 -7.68 15.19
C CYS A 81 4.95 -8.96 16.00
N LYS A 82 3.88 -9.65 15.65
CA LYS A 82 3.42 -10.91 16.32
C LYS A 82 3.83 -12.14 15.52
N LYS A 83 3.80 -12.06 14.20
CA LYS A 83 4.11 -13.19 13.31
C LYS A 83 4.68 -12.70 12.00
N ARG A 84 5.54 -13.51 11.38
CA ARG A 84 6.10 -13.26 10.03
C ARG A 84 6.25 -14.60 9.31
N VAL A 85 5.98 -14.56 8.01
CA VAL A 85 6.19 -15.68 7.10
C VAL A 85 7.02 -15.17 5.93
N SER A 86 8.19 -15.77 5.69
CA SER A 86 8.99 -15.53 4.49
C SER A 86 8.62 -16.54 3.39
N SER A 87 8.93 -16.22 2.15
CA SER A 87 8.51 -17.00 0.98
C SER A 87 6.99 -17.13 0.89
N ALA A 88 6.29 -15.98 1.05
CA ALA A 88 4.83 -15.95 1.04
C ALA A 88 4.26 -16.50 -0.28
N ILE A 89 4.86 -16.17 -1.44
CA ILE A 89 4.43 -16.74 -2.72
C ILE A 89 4.81 -18.20 -2.80
N PRO A 90 3.85 -19.13 -3.07
CA PRO A 90 4.13 -20.56 -3.21
C PRO A 90 5.08 -20.86 -4.38
N ASP A 91 5.88 -21.91 -4.25
CA ASP A 91 6.90 -22.29 -5.24
C ASP A 91 6.31 -22.62 -6.63
N GLU A 92 5.07 -23.08 -6.70
CA GLU A 92 4.39 -23.33 -7.96
C GLU A 92 4.19 -22.04 -8.78
N PHE A 93 3.84 -20.90 -8.13
CA PHE A 93 3.73 -19.61 -8.78
C PHE A 93 5.07 -19.05 -9.20
N LYS A 94 6.11 -19.19 -8.34
CA LYS A 94 7.48 -18.80 -8.67
C LYS A 94 8.02 -19.56 -9.87
N THR A 95 7.79 -20.88 -9.90
CA THR A 95 8.34 -21.73 -10.95
C THR A 95 7.58 -21.61 -12.27
N ARG A 96 6.25 -21.56 -12.21
CA ARG A 96 5.39 -21.59 -13.41
C ARG A 96 5.20 -20.21 -14.03
N PHE A 97 5.07 -19.18 -13.21
CA PHE A 97 4.70 -17.83 -13.63
C PHE A 97 5.79 -16.80 -13.34
N GLN A 98 6.92 -17.23 -12.76
CA GLN A 98 8.02 -16.36 -12.32
C GLN A 98 7.52 -15.25 -11.40
N SER A 99 6.56 -15.58 -10.53
CA SER A 99 6.01 -14.62 -9.57
C SER A 99 7.01 -14.35 -8.46
N ASP A 100 7.45 -13.12 -8.33
CA ASP A 100 8.46 -12.67 -7.35
C ASP A 100 8.05 -11.38 -6.62
N HIS A 101 6.85 -10.86 -6.92
CA HIS A 101 6.31 -9.66 -6.33
C HIS A 101 4.96 -9.93 -5.69
N ILE A 102 4.82 -9.57 -4.39
CA ILE A 102 3.56 -9.49 -3.65
C ILE A 102 3.33 -8.03 -3.31
N GLY A 103 2.28 -7.45 -3.86
CA GLY A 103 1.93 -6.04 -3.74
C GLY A 103 0.94 -5.76 -2.60
N GLY A 104 -0.07 -4.93 -2.89
CA GLY A 104 -1.12 -4.54 -1.95
C GLY A 104 -1.92 -5.71 -1.41
N ILE A 105 -2.42 -5.57 -0.20
CA ILE A 105 -3.23 -6.58 0.49
C ILE A 105 -4.46 -5.96 1.16
N ASP A 106 -5.55 -6.72 1.21
CA ASP A 106 -6.67 -6.39 2.13
C ASP A 106 -7.21 -7.66 2.77
N CYS A 107 -8.03 -7.53 3.81
CA CYS A 107 -8.50 -8.67 4.57
C CYS A 107 -10.02 -8.64 4.80
N ALA A 108 -10.65 -9.80 4.69
CA ALA A 108 -12.06 -10.02 5.02
C ALA A 108 -12.29 -11.45 5.47
N ASN A 109 -13.24 -11.67 6.38
CA ASN A 109 -13.72 -12.99 6.78
C ASN A 109 -12.62 -13.96 7.24
N GLY A 110 -11.56 -13.44 7.94
CA GLY A 110 -10.43 -14.24 8.40
C GLY A 110 -9.41 -14.58 7.31
N LYS A 111 -9.54 -14.02 6.12
CA LYS A 111 -8.65 -14.20 4.97
C LYS A 111 -7.93 -12.89 4.63
N ILE A 112 -6.69 -12.99 4.17
CA ILE A 112 -5.93 -11.93 3.52
C ILE A 112 -5.94 -12.22 2.03
N TYR A 113 -6.36 -11.26 1.24
CA TYR A 113 -6.25 -11.25 -0.21
C TYR A 113 -5.00 -10.46 -0.58
N ALA A 114 -4.14 -11.01 -1.41
CA ALA A 114 -2.88 -10.38 -1.78
C ALA A 114 -2.72 -10.37 -3.29
N SER A 115 -2.40 -9.20 -3.84
CA SER A 115 -2.01 -9.08 -5.24
C SER A 115 -0.64 -9.70 -5.46
N VAL A 116 -0.51 -10.50 -6.51
CA VAL A 116 0.74 -11.17 -6.88
C VAL A 116 0.95 -11.10 -8.38
N GLU A 117 2.11 -10.66 -8.78
CA GLU A 117 2.49 -10.46 -10.18
C GLU A 117 3.54 -11.46 -10.63
N GLY A 118 3.52 -11.80 -11.93
CA GLY A 118 4.48 -12.71 -12.54
C GLY A 118 5.01 -12.22 -13.87
N GLU A 119 6.18 -12.68 -14.25
CA GLU A 119 6.92 -12.49 -15.52
C GLU A 119 6.64 -11.15 -16.24
N GLY A 120 7.14 -10.03 -15.70
CA GLY A 120 6.97 -8.73 -16.33
C GLY A 120 5.50 -8.31 -16.47
N TYR A 121 4.72 -8.56 -15.42
CA TYR A 121 3.32 -8.20 -15.27
C TYR A 121 2.34 -8.94 -16.22
N LYS A 122 2.76 -10.02 -16.83
CA LYS A 122 1.91 -10.83 -17.73
C LYS A 122 0.87 -11.65 -17.01
N TYR A 123 1.14 -11.99 -15.77
CA TYR A 123 0.27 -12.81 -14.93
C TYR A 123 -0.10 -12.04 -13.68
N ASN A 124 -1.38 -11.95 -13.40
CA ASN A 124 -1.92 -11.15 -12.30
C ASN A 124 -2.85 -12.01 -11.46
N PHE A 125 -2.45 -12.29 -10.22
CA PHE A 125 -3.16 -13.18 -9.33
C PHE A 125 -3.62 -12.47 -8.06
N VAL A 126 -4.71 -12.96 -7.47
CA VAL A 126 -5.03 -12.76 -6.06
C VAL A 126 -4.79 -14.08 -5.36
N LEU A 127 -3.84 -14.12 -4.42
CA LEU A 127 -3.59 -15.26 -3.56
C LEU A 127 -4.25 -15.04 -2.20
N VAL A 128 -4.82 -16.09 -1.63
CA VAL A 128 -5.54 -16.01 -0.36
C VAL A 128 -4.76 -16.68 0.77
N TYR A 129 -4.59 -15.93 1.87
CA TYR A 129 -3.89 -16.39 3.06
C TYR A 129 -4.82 -16.36 4.27
N ASP A 130 -4.54 -17.22 5.24
CA ASP A 130 -5.25 -17.24 6.52
C ASP A 130 -4.70 -16.16 7.46
N CYS A 131 -5.57 -15.36 8.06
CA CYS A 131 -5.20 -14.24 8.94
C CYS A 131 -4.46 -14.65 10.21
N ASP A 132 -4.64 -15.88 10.71
CA ASP A 132 -4.00 -16.32 11.94
C ASP A 132 -2.65 -16.97 11.69
N THR A 133 -2.57 -17.77 10.64
CA THR A 133 -1.34 -18.51 10.31
C THR A 133 -0.44 -17.76 9.33
N LEU A 134 -0.96 -16.82 8.55
CA LEU A 134 -0.31 -16.18 7.40
C LEU A 134 0.14 -17.19 6.34
N GLU A 135 -0.44 -18.38 6.33
CA GLU A 135 -0.14 -19.43 5.38
C GLU A 135 -1.08 -19.33 4.18
N TYR A 136 -0.56 -19.64 3.00
CA TYR A 136 -1.37 -19.75 1.80
C TYR A 136 -2.41 -20.86 1.97
N THR A 137 -3.67 -20.54 1.68
CA THR A 137 -4.81 -21.45 1.89
C THR A 137 -4.98 -22.50 0.78
N GLY A 138 -4.26 -22.35 -0.32
CA GLY A 138 -4.50 -23.10 -1.56
C GLY A 138 -5.52 -22.45 -2.49
N GLU A 139 -6.14 -21.36 -2.07
CA GLU A 139 -7.12 -20.59 -2.85
C GLU A 139 -6.44 -19.45 -3.60
N TYR A 140 -6.66 -19.35 -4.89
CA TYR A 140 -6.16 -18.24 -5.70
C TYR A 140 -7.10 -17.94 -6.87
N TYR A 141 -6.95 -16.76 -7.44
CA TYR A 141 -7.72 -16.32 -8.59
C TYR A 141 -6.77 -15.69 -9.62
N ASP A 142 -6.96 -16.05 -10.89
CA ASP A 142 -6.24 -15.49 -12.03
C ASP A 142 -7.07 -14.33 -12.60
N LEU A 143 -6.61 -13.11 -12.38
CA LEU A 143 -7.23 -11.88 -12.89
C LEU A 143 -6.53 -11.37 -14.15
N THR A 144 -5.64 -12.16 -14.74
CA THR A 144 -4.92 -11.78 -15.97
C THR A 144 -5.92 -11.43 -17.08
N SER A 145 -5.87 -10.19 -17.54
CA SER A 145 -6.82 -9.66 -18.50
C SER A 145 -6.22 -8.52 -19.32
N GLU A 146 -6.94 -8.07 -20.34
CA GLU A 146 -6.57 -6.89 -21.13
C GLU A 146 -6.62 -5.57 -20.34
N TYR A 147 -7.25 -5.56 -19.17
CA TYR A 147 -7.32 -4.39 -18.28
C TYR A 147 -6.08 -4.24 -17.41
N LEU A 148 -5.42 -5.34 -17.05
CA LEU A 148 -4.27 -5.36 -16.12
C LEU A 148 -2.95 -5.57 -16.90
N THR A 149 -2.63 -4.62 -17.77
CA THR A 149 -1.51 -4.73 -18.73
C THR A 149 -0.15 -4.41 -18.14
N ASP A 150 -0.10 -3.77 -16.99
CA ASP A 150 1.13 -3.40 -16.26
C ASP A 150 1.04 -3.77 -14.76
N GLY A 151 0.39 -4.87 -14.47
CA GLY A 151 0.33 -5.47 -13.14
C GLY A 151 -0.99 -5.30 -12.41
N ILE A 152 -0.99 -5.79 -11.18
CA ILE A 152 -2.03 -5.65 -10.15
C ILE A 152 -1.37 -5.14 -8.86
N PRO A 153 -0.94 -3.85 -8.81
CA PRO A 153 -0.14 -3.34 -7.71
C PRO A 153 -0.88 -3.31 -6.37
N TRP A 154 -2.19 -3.18 -6.40
CA TRP A 154 -3.03 -3.05 -5.22
C TRP A 154 -4.36 -3.77 -5.38
N LEU A 155 -5.02 -4.00 -4.27
CA LEU A 155 -6.43 -4.39 -4.21
C LEU A 155 -7.07 -3.82 -2.93
N ALA A 156 -8.39 -3.65 -2.96
CA ALA A 156 -9.18 -3.21 -1.82
C ALA A 156 -10.47 -4.03 -1.71
N VAL A 157 -10.83 -4.46 -0.50
CA VAL A 157 -12.02 -5.25 -0.25
C VAL A 157 -13.11 -4.39 0.38
N ASP A 158 -14.23 -4.27 -0.29
CA ASP A 158 -15.47 -3.74 0.26
C ASP A 158 -16.22 -4.88 0.97
N ARG A 159 -16.04 -4.94 2.27
CA ARG A 159 -16.63 -5.99 3.13
C ARG A 159 -18.14 -5.87 3.24
N GLU A 160 -18.70 -4.68 3.06
CA GLU A 160 -20.13 -4.41 3.19
C GLU A 160 -20.88 -4.85 1.94
N ASN A 161 -20.30 -4.63 0.77
CA ASN A 161 -20.91 -4.94 -0.52
C ASN A 161 -20.38 -6.24 -1.15
N GLY A 162 -19.41 -6.91 -0.53
CA GLY A 162 -18.81 -8.16 -1.04
C GLY A 162 -18.08 -7.97 -2.36
N MET A 163 -17.34 -6.88 -2.50
CA MET A 163 -16.60 -6.53 -3.71
C MET A 163 -15.10 -6.48 -3.47
N LEU A 164 -14.32 -6.75 -4.51
CA LEU A 164 -12.88 -6.47 -4.56
C LEU A 164 -12.63 -5.48 -5.70
N TYR A 165 -11.93 -4.40 -5.39
CA TYR A 165 -11.51 -3.39 -6.35
C TYR A 165 -10.02 -3.47 -6.62
N THR A 166 -9.62 -3.20 -7.87
CA THR A 166 -8.22 -3.08 -8.29
C THR A 166 -8.12 -2.33 -9.61
N SER A 167 -6.90 -2.00 -10.02
CA SER A 167 -6.58 -1.48 -11.35
C SER A 167 -5.16 -1.86 -11.75
N LYS A 168 -4.77 -1.53 -12.97
CA LYS A 168 -3.37 -1.47 -13.38
C LYS A 168 -2.64 -0.30 -12.70
N PHE A 169 -1.30 -0.21 -12.91
CA PHE A 169 -0.45 0.79 -12.28
C PHE A 169 -0.49 2.16 -12.97
N SER A 170 -0.36 2.19 -14.31
CA SER A 170 -0.22 3.42 -15.09
C SER A 170 -1.43 3.70 -15.97
N ASP A 171 -1.66 4.99 -16.26
CA ASP A 171 -2.74 5.44 -17.15
C ASP A 171 -4.10 4.83 -16.80
N VAL A 172 -4.43 4.87 -15.51
CA VAL A 172 -5.65 4.28 -14.97
C VAL A 172 -6.83 5.17 -15.31
N THR A 173 -7.71 4.67 -16.15
CA THR A 173 -8.97 5.33 -16.56
C THR A 173 -10.19 4.64 -16.00
N GLU A 174 -10.01 3.48 -15.37
CA GLU A 174 -11.09 2.69 -14.81
C GLU A 174 -10.63 1.82 -13.64
N ILE A 175 -11.52 1.59 -12.68
CA ILE A 175 -11.36 0.63 -11.59
C ILE A 175 -12.14 -0.65 -11.96
N LEU A 176 -11.53 -1.79 -11.73
CA LEU A 176 -12.16 -3.10 -11.92
C LEU A 176 -12.82 -3.52 -10.61
N ALA A 177 -14.07 -3.94 -10.68
CA ALA A 177 -14.87 -4.39 -9.55
C ALA A 177 -15.24 -5.87 -9.73
N TYR A 178 -14.73 -6.71 -8.86
CA TYR A 178 -14.96 -8.15 -8.83
C TYR A 178 -15.88 -8.51 -7.67
N ASP A 179 -16.75 -9.50 -7.88
CA ASP A 179 -17.48 -10.13 -6.78
C ASP A 179 -16.48 -10.90 -5.90
N LEU A 180 -16.50 -10.65 -4.59
CA LEU A 180 -15.50 -11.18 -3.65
C LEU A 180 -15.57 -12.70 -3.46
N GLU A 181 -16.74 -13.30 -3.67
CA GLU A 181 -16.94 -14.75 -3.48
C GLU A 181 -16.54 -15.54 -4.73
N THR A 182 -16.94 -15.07 -5.91
CA THR A 182 -16.70 -15.75 -7.19
C THR A 182 -15.44 -15.26 -7.90
N MET A 183 -14.95 -14.08 -7.57
CA MET A 183 -13.90 -13.34 -8.24
C MET A 183 -14.18 -13.11 -9.75
N GLU A 184 -15.47 -13.04 -10.11
CA GLU A 184 -15.90 -12.66 -11.45
C GLU A 184 -15.92 -11.12 -11.56
N LEU A 185 -15.42 -10.59 -12.68
CA LEU A 185 -15.51 -9.16 -12.99
C LEU A 185 -16.98 -8.77 -13.18
N THR A 186 -17.53 -7.96 -12.28
CA THR A 186 -18.93 -7.54 -12.32
C THR A 186 -19.13 -6.26 -13.10
N ARG A 187 -18.19 -5.33 -13.00
CA ARG A 187 -18.21 -4.06 -13.72
C ARG A 187 -16.86 -3.38 -13.75
N THR A 188 -16.69 -2.47 -14.69
CA THR A 188 -15.66 -1.43 -14.69
C THR A 188 -16.26 -0.09 -14.29
N ILE A 189 -15.52 0.71 -13.55
CA ILE A 189 -15.93 2.04 -13.06
C ILE A 189 -15.02 3.05 -13.77
N ALA A 190 -15.54 3.73 -14.77
CA ALA A 190 -14.79 4.76 -15.48
C ALA A 190 -14.49 5.94 -14.54
N LEU A 191 -13.23 6.31 -14.42
CA LEU A 191 -12.80 7.43 -13.58
C LEU A 191 -13.06 8.78 -14.26
N SER A 192 -13.35 9.80 -13.46
CA SER A 192 -13.56 11.18 -13.96
C SER A 192 -12.27 11.82 -14.50
N GLU A 193 -11.12 11.27 -14.18
CA GLU A 193 -9.79 11.67 -14.67
C GLU A 193 -8.84 10.47 -14.70
N THR A 194 -7.75 10.57 -15.45
CA THR A 194 -6.71 9.55 -15.48
C THR A 194 -5.83 9.67 -14.23
N VAL A 195 -5.62 8.55 -13.54
CA VAL A 195 -4.75 8.46 -12.37
C VAL A 195 -3.54 7.57 -12.71
N ASN A 196 -2.38 7.91 -12.19
CA ASN A 196 -1.16 7.13 -12.36
C ASN A 196 -0.59 6.70 -11.02
N ARG A 197 0.23 5.65 -11.02
CA ARG A 197 1.01 5.23 -9.85
C ARG A 197 0.16 5.02 -8.59
N ILE A 198 -0.95 4.31 -8.74
CA ILE A 198 -1.74 3.88 -7.58
C ILE A 198 -1.02 2.71 -6.93
N GLN A 199 -0.57 2.89 -5.70
CA GLN A 199 0.20 1.89 -4.95
C GLN A 199 -0.65 1.13 -3.93
N GLY A 200 -1.80 1.67 -3.55
CA GLY A 200 -2.65 1.04 -2.55
C GLY A 200 -4.10 1.47 -2.60
N GLY A 201 -4.96 0.68 -1.98
CA GLY A 201 -6.37 0.98 -1.91
C GLY A 201 -7.04 0.44 -0.64
N SER A 202 -8.06 1.14 -0.16
CA SER A 202 -8.87 0.73 0.98
C SER A 202 -10.29 1.27 0.88
N VAL A 203 -11.29 0.45 1.19
CA VAL A 203 -12.70 0.88 1.22
C VAL A 203 -13.12 1.17 2.65
N TYR A 204 -13.67 2.35 2.87
CA TYR A 204 -14.25 2.71 4.17
C TYR A 204 -15.44 3.66 3.99
N GLY A 205 -16.58 3.34 4.65
CA GLY A 205 -17.79 4.16 4.58
C GLY A 205 -18.35 4.34 3.15
N GLY A 206 -18.18 3.35 2.27
CA GLY A 206 -18.64 3.39 0.89
C GLY A 206 -17.75 4.19 -0.08
N VAL A 207 -16.60 4.66 0.39
CA VAL A 207 -15.61 5.39 -0.42
C VAL A 207 -14.38 4.51 -0.62
N LEU A 208 -13.87 4.44 -1.86
CA LEU A 208 -12.59 3.83 -2.17
C LEU A 208 -11.49 4.89 -2.06
N TYR A 209 -10.60 4.74 -1.10
CA TYR A 209 -9.42 5.57 -0.92
C TYR A 209 -8.23 4.93 -1.59
N LEU A 210 -7.43 5.74 -2.31
CA LEU A 210 -6.27 5.29 -3.05
C LEU A 210 -5.02 6.02 -2.57
N SER A 211 -3.92 5.29 -2.36
CA SER A 211 -2.60 5.86 -2.15
C SER A 211 -1.98 6.15 -3.50
N TYR A 212 -1.65 7.41 -3.75
CA TYR A 212 -1.04 7.89 -4.98
C TYR A 212 0.40 8.31 -4.70
N ASP A 213 1.34 7.69 -5.42
CA ASP A 213 2.76 8.03 -5.38
C ASP A 213 3.08 9.05 -6.49
N ALA A 214 3.48 10.25 -6.10
CA ALA A 214 3.64 11.39 -7.00
C ALA A 214 4.94 11.39 -7.81
N ASP A 215 5.71 10.32 -7.82
CA ASP A 215 6.97 10.12 -8.55
C ASP A 215 7.96 11.29 -8.48
N ASP A 216 9.09 11.10 -7.81
CA ASP A 216 10.11 12.14 -7.60
C ASP A 216 9.59 13.44 -6.92
N SER A 217 8.45 13.36 -6.23
CA SER A 217 7.86 14.45 -5.44
C SER A 217 7.94 14.17 -3.95
N THR A 218 7.81 15.24 -3.17
CA THR A 218 7.58 15.15 -1.71
C THR A 218 6.10 15.29 -1.35
N ASP A 219 5.25 15.51 -2.36
CA ASP A 219 3.82 15.77 -2.19
C ASP A 219 3.03 14.52 -2.62
N GLU A 220 2.74 13.69 -1.63
CA GLU A 220 1.95 12.47 -1.80
C GLU A 220 0.47 12.74 -1.55
N GLN A 221 -0.41 12.02 -2.24
CA GLN A 221 -1.85 12.24 -2.13
C GLN A 221 -2.57 10.98 -1.68
N VAL A 222 -3.66 11.18 -0.97
CA VAL A 222 -4.73 10.21 -0.83
C VAL A 222 -5.91 10.69 -1.67
N LEU A 223 -6.33 9.86 -2.61
CA LEU A 223 -7.48 10.12 -3.46
C LEU A 223 -8.72 9.43 -2.89
N ALA A 224 -9.87 10.05 -3.06
CA ALA A 224 -11.17 9.45 -2.79
C ALA A 224 -11.91 9.21 -4.10
N VAL A 225 -12.37 7.99 -4.33
CA VAL A 225 -13.12 7.59 -5.53
C VAL A 225 -14.52 7.17 -5.11
N ASN A 226 -15.52 7.80 -5.70
CA ASN A 226 -16.89 7.33 -5.60
C ASN A 226 -17.06 6.08 -6.47
N THR A 227 -17.35 4.95 -5.85
CA THR A 227 -17.46 3.67 -6.56
C THR A 227 -18.73 3.55 -7.41
N GLU A 228 -19.71 4.45 -7.29
CA GLU A 228 -20.93 4.44 -8.11
C GLU A 228 -20.71 5.09 -9.48
N ASP A 229 -20.02 6.25 -9.50
CA ASP A 229 -19.90 7.09 -10.70
C ASP A 229 -18.45 7.37 -11.16
N GLY A 230 -17.44 6.91 -10.40
CA GLY A 230 -16.03 7.07 -10.72
C GLY A 230 -15.48 8.47 -10.49
N THR A 231 -16.21 9.35 -9.79
CA THR A 231 -15.69 10.68 -9.44
C THR A 231 -14.47 10.57 -8.56
N VAL A 232 -13.36 11.15 -9.01
CA VAL A 232 -12.09 11.23 -8.27
C VAL A 232 -11.98 12.61 -7.60
N SER A 233 -11.52 12.63 -6.37
CA SER A 233 -11.17 13.85 -5.65
C SER A 233 -9.98 13.61 -4.73
N ILE A 234 -9.22 14.66 -4.42
CA ILE A 234 -8.16 14.59 -3.42
C ILE A 234 -8.82 14.61 -2.04
N GLU A 235 -8.60 13.56 -1.25
CA GLU A 235 -9.01 13.52 0.15
C GLU A 235 -8.07 14.40 0.99
N PHE A 236 -6.76 14.17 0.90
CA PHE A 236 -5.74 15.04 1.47
C PHE A 236 -4.37 14.83 0.83
N GLU A 237 -3.51 15.81 1.00
CA GLU A 237 -2.11 15.79 0.58
C GLU A 237 -1.20 15.67 1.80
N ARG A 238 -0.07 15.01 1.60
CA ARG A 238 1.01 14.86 2.57
C ARG A 238 2.30 15.37 1.95
N HIS A 239 2.99 16.25 2.63
CA HIS A 239 4.33 16.66 2.24
C HIS A 239 5.35 15.89 3.07
N LEU A 240 6.17 15.06 2.42
CA LEU A 240 7.21 14.27 3.06
C LEU A 240 8.56 14.97 2.96
N PRO A 241 9.40 14.91 4.00
CA PRO A 241 10.69 15.62 4.01
C PRO A 241 11.74 15.00 3.09
N ASN A 242 11.47 13.86 2.50
CA ASN A 242 12.39 13.09 1.68
C ASN A 242 11.67 12.52 0.46
N TYR A 243 12.10 12.88 -0.76
CA TYR A 243 11.53 12.37 -2.01
C TYR A 243 12.03 10.99 -2.42
N ASP A 244 12.89 10.35 -1.65
CA ASP A 244 13.18 8.93 -1.82
C ASP A 244 12.18 8.04 -1.09
N ASN A 245 11.23 8.62 -0.36
CA ASN A 245 10.10 7.88 0.18
C ASN A 245 9.14 7.54 -0.97
N GLU A 246 8.67 6.33 -0.97
CA GLU A 246 7.64 5.85 -1.87
C GLU A 246 6.38 5.58 -1.05
N ALA A 247 5.28 6.24 -1.44
CA ALA A 247 3.98 5.96 -0.84
C ALA A 247 3.48 4.62 -1.38
N GLU A 248 3.31 3.68 -0.48
CA GLU A 248 2.83 2.34 -0.80
C GLU A 248 1.34 2.19 -0.42
N ASP A 249 0.94 1.08 0.13
CA ASP A 249 -0.46 0.78 0.41
C ASP A 249 -1.06 1.63 1.54
N ILE A 250 -2.38 1.72 1.52
CA ILE A 250 -3.21 2.44 2.48
C ILE A 250 -4.24 1.51 3.12
N CYS A 251 -4.41 1.64 4.42
CA CYS A 251 -5.51 1.05 5.17
C CYS A 251 -6.33 2.17 5.84
N VAL A 252 -7.64 2.18 5.63
CA VAL A 252 -8.54 3.14 6.30
C VAL A 252 -9.37 2.40 7.34
N TYR A 253 -9.02 2.61 8.61
CA TYR A 253 -9.68 1.98 9.75
C TYR A 253 -9.59 2.86 11.00
N PRO A 254 -10.71 3.15 11.71
CA PRO A 254 -10.67 4.01 12.89
C PRO A 254 -10.00 3.31 14.08
N LEU A 255 -8.95 3.91 14.65
CA LEU A 255 -8.30 3.45 15.86
C LEU A 255 -8.72 4.29 17.09
N HIS A 256 -8.47 3.74 18.28
CA HIS A 256 -8.80 4.41 19.54
C HIS A 256 -8.01 5.70 19.81
N ASP A 257 -6.87 5.89 19.15
CA ASP A 257 -6.07 7.12 19.23
C ASP A 257 -6.60 8.24 18.31
N GLY A 258 -7.69 8.00 17.60
CA GLY A 258 -8.32 8.95 16.66
C GLY A 258 -7.74 8.91 15.26
N SER A 259 -6.72 8.11 15.01
CA SER A 259 -6.22 7.92 13.65
C SER A 259 -7.20 7.09 12.80
N LEU A 260 -7.26 7.40 11.51
CA LEU A 260 -8.17 6.80 10.55
C LEU A 260 -7.44 6.25 9.32
N PHE A 261 -6.47 6.99 8.79
CA PHE A 261 -5.69 6.60 7.61
C PHE A 261 -4.33 6.09 8.03
N HIS A 262 -3.95 4.90 7.56
CA HIS A 262 -2.68 4.26 7.87
C HIS A 262 -1.99 3.94 6.55
N ILE A 263 -0.80 4.53 6.33
CA ILE A 263 -0.11 4.48 5.04
C ILE A 263 1.30 3.96 5.27
N ILE A 264 1.74 3.06 4.41
CA ILE A 264 3.14 2.68 4.33
C ILE A 264 3.89 3.72 3.51
N ASP A 265 4.97 4.24 4.08
CA ASP A 265 5.97 4.99 3.35
C ASP A 265 7.28 4.19 3.37
N TYR A 266 7.72 3.74 2.21
CA TYR A 266 8.95 2.99 2.09
C TYR A 266 10.13 3.93 1.83
N ASP A 267 11.06 4.00 2.80
CA ASP A 267 12.33 4.70 2.65
C ASP A 267 13.31 3.75 1.95
N LYS A 268 13.61 4.01 0.70
CA LYS A 268 14.47 3.18 -0.17
C LYS A 268 15.83 2.86 0.42
N LEU A 269 16.29 3.63 1.40
CA LEU A 269 17.60 3.43 2.01
C LEU A 269 17.59 2.50 3.21
N ILE A 270 16.52 2.47 4.05
CA ILE A 270 16.66 1.86 5.37
C ILE A 270 15.41 1.15 5.92
N CYS A 271 14.20 1.69 5.82
CA CYS A 271 13.05 1.20 6.59
C CYS A 271 11.69 1.58 6.00
N ALA A 272 10.70 0.70 6.16
CA ALA A 272 9.31 1.09 6.06
C ALA A 272 8.89 1.87 7.30
N ASN A 273 8.06 2.88 7.09
CA ASN A 273 7.38 3.63 8.13
C ASN A 273 5.87 3.43 7.96
N ILE A 274 5.16 3.26 9.05
CA ILE A 274 3.70 3.30 9.03
C ILE A 274 3.27 4.64 9.61
N MET A 275 2.61 5.43 8.77
CA MET A 275 2.10 6.75 9.11
C MET A 275 0.62 6.66 9.42
N HIS A 276 0.22 7.14 10.59
CA HIS A 276 -1.16 7.13 11.04
C HIS A 276 -1.67 8.58 11.07
N TYR A 277 -2.70 8.86 10.28
CA TYR A 277 -3.27 10.20 10.19
C TYR A 277 -4.66 10.23 10.79
N SER A 278 -4.97 11.32 11.51
CA SER A 278 -6.31 11.65 11.97
C SER A 278 -6.95 12.69 11.06
N LYS A 279 -8.28 12.67 11.01
CA LYS A 279 -9.11 13.68 10.33
C LYS A 279 -9.81 14.49 11.42
N SER A 280 -9.55 15.82 11.44
CA SER A 280 -10.25 16.74 12.34
C SER A 280 -11.69 16.90 11.89
N ASN A 281 -12.63 16.85 12.82
CA ASN A 281 -14.05 17.08 12.56
C ASN A 281 -14.35 18.56 12.28
#